data_f4b73955fb70cb638ab322a3a2b67485
#
_entry.id   f4b73955fb70cb638ab322a3a2b67485
#
_cell.length_a   1.000
_cell.length_b   1.000
_cell.length_c   1.000
_cell.angle_alpha   90.00
_cell.angle_beta   90.00
_cell.angle_gamma   90.00
#
_symmetry.space_group_name_H-M   'P 1'
#
loop_
_entity.id
_entity.type
_entity.pdbx_description
1 polymer ?
#
loop_
_entity_poly.entity_id
_entity_poly.type
_entity_poly.pdbx_seq_one_letter_code
_entity_poly.pdbx_strand_id
1 'polypeptide(L)'
;MTDPPSGTLADIPTAVVSHTDARWQPIRNYFGITAFGINAYTGQLAGDRLIGEHDHADPADEQHQELYFVHAGRARFELDGTVIDAPAGTFVNASDVATRRSAIAAEDNTVVLVIGAEPGAPFEISPAEREELAEAGVPVRPA
;
A
#
# COMPACT_ATOMS: atom_id res chain seq x y z
N MET A 1 -23.22 1.22 12.45
CA MET A 1 -22.27 0.09 12.38
C MET A 1 -20.98 0.53 13.01
N THR A 2 -20.50 -0.22 13.99
CA THR A 2 -19.23 0.05 14.66
C THR A 2 -18.09 -0.60 13.88
N ASP A 3 -16.94 0.04 13.89
CA ASP A 3 -15.74 -0.53 13.29
C ASP A 3 -15.28 -1.76 14.07
N PRO A 4 -14.76 -2.79 13.39
CA PRO A 4 -14.29 -3.98 14.08
C PRO A 4 -13.11 -3.64 15.01
N PRO A 5 -13.04 -4.21 16.23
CA PRO A 5 -11.94 -3.97 17.14
C PRO A 5 -10.66 -4.72 16.75
N SER A 6 -10.77 -5.72 15.89
CA SER A 6 -9.66 -6.53 15.39
C SER A 6 -10.06 -7.25 14.12
N GLY A 7 -9.08 -7.76 13.41
CA GLY A 7 -9.25 -8.59 12.22
C GLY A 7 -7.91 -9.08 11.70
N THR A 8 -7.94 -10.15 10.93
CA THR A 8 -6.76 -10.66 10.22
C THR A 8 -6.79 -10.20 8.77
N LEU A 9 -5.68 -10.35 8.05
CA LEU A 9 -5.67 -10.08 6.61
C LEU A 9 -6.73 -10.90 5.86
N ALA A 10 -7.01 -12.12 6.31
CA ALA A 10 -8.02 -12.96 5.70
C ALA A 10 -9.45 -12.39 5.83
N ASP A 11 -9.69 -11.54 6.82
CA ASP A 11 -11.00 -10.90 7.02
C ASP A 11 -11.21 -9.68 6.12
N ILE A 12 -10.15 -9.13 5.56
CA ILE A 12 -10.18 -7.88 4.79
C ILE A 12 -10.42 -8.19 3.32
N PRO A 13 -11.42 -7.54 2.67
CA PRO A 13 -11.69 -7.74 1.25
C PRO A 13 -10.46 -7.53 0.38
N THR A 14 -10.35 -8.32 -0.67
CA THR A 14 -9.24 -8.28 -1.62
C THR A 14 -9.71 -7.75 -2.97
N ALA A 15 -8.90 -6.90 -3.58
CA ALA A 15 -9.11 -6.43 -4.94
C ALA A 15 -7.82 -6.56 -5.76
N VAL A 16 -7.97 -6.59 -7.08
CA VAL A 16 -6.85 -6.49 -8.03
C VAL A 16 -6.76 -5.05 -8.49
N VAL A 17 -5.59 -4.46 -8.38
CA VAL A 17 -5.35 -3.08 -8.82
C VAL A 17 -4.56 -3.07 -10.13
N SER A 18 -4.88 -2.14 -11.03
CA SER A 18 -4.41 -2.16 -12.41
C SER A 18 -2.91 -1.94 -12.60
N HIS A 19 -2.23 -1.36 -11.63
CA HIS A 19 -0.81 -1.00 -11.71
C HIS A 19 0.13 -2.00 -11.04
N THR A 20 -0.40 -3.11 -10.53
CA THR A 20 0.37 -4.18 -9.88
C THR A 20 -0.14 -5.56 -10.31
N ASP A 21 0.60 -6.60 -9.95
CA ASP A 21 0.15 -8.00 -10.06
C ASP A 21 -0.35 -8.50 -8.70
N ALA A 22 -0.27 -7.65 -7.68
CA ALA A 22 -0.57 -7.98 -6.30
C ALA A 22 -2.07 -7.96 -6.01
N ARG A 23 -2.46 -8.74 -5.02
CA ARG A 23 -3.75 -8.58 -4.36
C ARG A 23 -3.66 -7.43 -3.38
N TRP A 24 -4.57 -6.48 -3.50
CA TRP A 24 -4.65 -5.29 -2.66
C TRP A 24 -5.72 -5.48 -1.60
N GLN A 25 -5.41 -5.12 -0.36
CA GLN A 25 -6.34 -5.17 0.75
C GLN A 25 -6.41 -3.82 1.46
N PRO A 26 -7.59 -3.16 1.46
CA PRO A 26 -7.75 -1.82 2.02
C PRO A 26 -7.94 -1.87 3.55
N ILE A 27 -6.85 -1.97 4.28
CA ILE A 27 -6.85 -2.07 5.75
C ILE A 27 -7.49 -0.84 6.38
N ARG A 28 -7.07 0.36 5.95
CA ARG A 28 -7.65 1.63 6.43
C ARG A 28 -9.18 1.62 6.34
N ASN A 29 -9.67 1.28 5.16
CA ASN A 29 -11.12 1.29 4.90
C ASN A 29 -11.85 0.28 5.79
N TYR A 30 -11.29 -0.90 5.98
CA TYR A 30 -11.87 -1.95 6.82
C TYR A 30 -12.04 -1.51 8.28
N PHE A 31 -11.04 -0.83 8.85
CA PHE A 31 -11.06 -0.38 10.24
C PHE A 31 -11.61 1.04 10.45
N GLY A 32 -11.94 1.76 9.39
CA GLY A 32 -12.46 3.12 9.48
C GLY A 32 -11.44 4.16 9.94
N ILE A 33 -10.16 3.95 9.65
CA ILE A 33 -9.10 4.91 9.97
C ILE A 33 -9.24 6.13 9.06
N THR A 34 -9.14 7.32 9.64
CA THR A 34 -9.29 8.59 8.91
C THR A 34 -8.03 9.46 8.93
N ALA A 35 -7.03 9.10 9.72
CA ALA A 35 -5.84 9.94 9.92
C ALA A 35 -4.67 9.58 9.00
N PHE A 36 -4.63 8.35 8.48
CA PHE A 36 -3.56 7.88 7.60
C PHE A 36 -4.03 6.73 6.72
N GLY A 37 -3.30 6.49 5.63
CA GLY A 37 -3.52 5.33 4.78
C GLY A 37 -2.73 4.12 5.29
N ILE A 38 -3.34 2.96 5.23
CA ILE A 38 -2.67 1.67 5.40
C ILE A 38 -3.35 0.62 4.54
N ASN A 39 -2.55 -0.04 3.71
CA ASN A 39 -2.99 -1.08 2.79
C ASN A 39 -1.99 -2.22 2.79
N ALA A 40 -2.43 -3.41 2.40
CA ALA A 40 -1.55 -4.55 2.16
C ALA A 40 -1.54 -4.90 0.67
N TYR A 41 -0.37 -5.28 0.19
CA TYR A 41 -0.16 -5.84 -1.15
C TYR A 41 0.45 -7.22 -1.01
N THR A 42 -0.21 -8.22 -1.58
CA THR A 42 0.29 -9.60 -1.56
C THR A 42 0.65 -10.06 -2.96
N GLY A 43 1.93 -10.33 -3.20
CA GLY A 43 2.42 -11.01 -4.40
C GLY A 43 2.33 -12.52 -4.18
N GLN A 44 1.46 -13.19 -4.92
CA GLN A 44 1.30 -14.65 -4.79
C GLN A 44 2.48 -15.42 -5.32
N LEU A 45 3.11 -14.90 -6.38
CA LEU A 45 4.24 -15.51 -7.04
C LEU A 45 5.47 -14.61 -7.00
N ALA A 46 6.64 -15.20 -6.86
CA ALA A 46 7.90 -14.50 -7.06
C ALA A 46 7.88 -13.82 -8.45
N GLY A 47 8.31 -12.56 -8.50
CA GLY A 47 8.27 -11.74 -9.70
C GLY A 47 7.05 -10.84 -9.83
N ASP A 48 6.00 -11.05 -9.03
CA ASP A 48 4.83 -10.20 -9.05
C ASP A 48 5.19 -8.77 -8.63
N ARG A 49 4.63 -7.79 -9.34
CA ARG A 49 4.77 -6.37 -8.98
C ARG A 49 3.89 -6.08 -7.77
N LEU A 50 4.54 -5.68 -6.69
CA LEU A 50 3.87 -5.29 -5.44
C LEU A 50 3.53 -3.81 -5.45
N ILE A 51 4.51 -2.98 -5.80
CA ILE A 51 4.38 -1.52 -5.87
C ILE A 51 4.80 -1.11 -7.27
N GLY A 52 3.89 -0.50 -8.03
CA GLY A 52 4.19 0.08 -9.32
C GLY A 52 5.16 1.26 -9.16
N GLU A 53 6.01 1.49 -10.15
CA GLU A 53 6.99 2.58 -10.11
C GLU A 53 6.29 3.93 -10.08
N HIS A 54 6.53 4.73 -9.04
CA HIS A 54 5.95 6.07 -8.88
C HIS A 54 6.70 6.90 -7.84
N ASP A 55 6.37 8.19 -7.79
CA ASP A 55 6.71 9.10 -6.72
C ASP A 55 5.45 9.89 -6.32
N HIS A 56 5.59 10.74 -5.32
CA HIS A 56 4.55 11.64 -4.85
C HIS A 56 4.98 13.11 -4.96
N ALA A 57 5.84 13.42 -5.94
CA ALA A 57 6.41 14.75 -6.09
C ALA A 57 5.46 15.76 -6.75
N ASP A 58 4.46 15.31 -7.50
CA ASP A 58 3.52 16.21 -8.17
C ASP A 58 2.64 16.93 -7.14
N PRO A 59 2.68 18.28 -7.07
CA PRO A 59 1.83 19.03 -6.14
C PRO A 59 0.33 18.85 -6.37
N ALA A 60 -0.09 18.36 -7.54
CA ALA A 60 -1.49 18.07 -7.85
C ALA A 60 -1.98 16.74 -7.24
N ASP A 61 -1.04 15.88 -6.86
CA ASP A 61 -1.34 14.61 -6.20
C ASP A 61 -1.16 14.73 -4.69
N GLU A 62 -1.64 13.71 -3.94
CA GLU A 62 -1.35 13.62 -2.52
C GLU A 62 0.15 13.42 -2.30
N GLN A 63 0.76 14.31 -1.53
CA GLN A 63 2.18 14.24 -1.22
C GLN A 63 2.43 13.39 0.01
N HIS A 64 2.03 12.12 -0.04
CA HIS A 64 2.16 11.20 1.07
C HIS A 64 3.61 10.82 1.33
N GLN A 65 4.02 10.97 2.57
CA GLN A 65 5.16 10.24 3.10
C GLN A 65 4.73 8.80 3.28
N GLU A 66 5.52 7.85 2.79
CA GLU A 66 5.20 6.43 2.89
C GLU A 66 6.29 5.65 3.62
N LEU A 67 5.84 4.69 4.40
CA LEU A 67 6.67 3.68 5.03
C LEU A 67 6.15 2.32 4.59
N TYR A 68 7.05 1.49 4.07
CA TYR A 68 6.73 0.12 3.70
C TYR A 68 7.25 -0.84 4.77
N PHE A 69 6.50 -1.89 5.02
CA PHE A 69 6.90 -2.96 5.94
C PHE A 69 6.65 -4.32 5.29
N VAL A 70 7.69 -5.13 5.19
CA VAL A 70 7.57 -6.49 4.67
C VAL A 70 7.12 -7.41 5.80
N HIS A 71 5.86 -7.82 5.75
CA HIS A 71 5.24 -8.65 6.77
C HIS A 71 5.58 -10.13 6.60
N ALA A 72 5.65 -10.60 5.36
CA ALA A 72 5.92 -12.00 5.02
C ALA A 72 6.69 -12.09 3.71
N GLY A 73 7.43 -13.18 3.53
CA GLY A 73 8.21 -13.42 2.32
C GLY A 73 9.44 -12.52 2.23
N ARG A 74 9.73 -12.07 1.01
CA ARG A 74 10.87 -11.22 0.69
C ARG A 74 10.50 -10.33 -0.49
N ALA A 75 10.74 -9.04 -0.38
CA ALA A 75 10.54 -8.08 -1.45
C ALA A 75 11.88 -7.49 -1.92
N ARG A 76 11.90 -7.03 -3.14
CA ARG A 76 13.01 -6.26 -3.69
C ARG A 76 12.48 -4.89 -4.07
N PHE A 77 12.96 -3.87 -3.36
CA PHE A 77 12.61 -2.48 -3.63
C PHE A 77 13.67 -1.82 -4.50
N GLU A 78 13.25 -0.85 -5.28
CA GLU A 78 14.13 0.14 -5.88
C GLU A 78 13.71 1.53 -5.42
N LEU A 79 14.65 2.28 -4.84
CA LEU A 79 14.47 3.69 -4.44
C LEU A 79 15.49 4.53 -5.21
N ASP A 80 15.00 5.35 -6.16
CA ASP A 80 15.85 6.14 -7.05
C ASP A 80 16.99 5.31 -7.69
N GLY A 81 16.67 4.09 -8.13
CA GLY A 81 17.62 3.16 -8.72
C GLY A 81 18.47 2.34 -7.75
N THR A 82 18.40 2.62 -6.45
CA THR A 82 19.09 1.81 -5.44
C THR A 82 18.23 0.61 -5.05
N VAL A 83 18.80 -0.59 -5.20
CA VAL A 83 18.13 -1.84 -4.88
C VAL A 83 18.25 -2.14 -3.40
N ILE A 84 17.11 -2.47 -2.76
CA ILE A 84 17.05 -2.90 -1.36
C ILE A 84 16.46 -4.30 -1.31
N ASP A 85 17.23 -5.25 -0.77
CA ASP A 85 16.75 -6.59 -0.44
C ASP A 85 16.02 -6.52 0.92
N ALA A 86 14.75 -6.87 0.92
CA ALA A 86 13.87 -6.68 2.07
C ALA A 86 13.17 -7.98 2.47
N PRO A 87 13.82 -8.81 3.31
CA PRO A 87 13.14 -9.95 3.91
C PRO A 87 12.07 -9.52 4.92
N ALA A 88 11.21 -10.46 5.33
CA ALA A 88 10.19 -10.22 6.34
C ALA A 88 10.77 -9.51 7.57
N GLY A 89 10.08 -8.49 8.06
CA GLY A 89 10.54 -7.66 9.17
C GLY A 89 11.30 -6.39 8.76
N THR A 90 11.54 -6.19 7.46
CA THR A 90 12.24 -5.00 6.96
C THR A 90 11.28 -3.83 6.78
N PHE A 91 11.69 -2.64 7.25
CA PHE A 91 11.06 -1.37 6.92
C PHE A 91 11.81 -0.71 5.77
N VAL A 92 11.07 -0.14 4.82
CA VAL A 92 11.64 0.65 3.72
C VAL A 92 11.02 2.04 3.78
N ASN A 93 11.88 3.04 3.92
CA ASN A 93 11.48 4.44 4.11
C ASN A 93 11.40 5.19 2.78
N ALA A 94 10.20 5.60 2.40
CA ALA A 94 9.94 6.49 1.27
C ALA A 94 9.27 7.78 1.75
N SER A 95 9.75 8.36 2.86
CA SER A 95 9.23 9.59 3.43
C SER A 95 9.58 10.84 2.61
N ASP A 96 10.61 10.79 1.77
CA ASP A 96 10.84 11.82 0.77
C ASP A 96 9.87 11.58 -0.39
N VAL A 97 8.93 12.49 -0.57
CA VAL A 97 7.88 12.37 -1.60
C VAL A 97 8.44 12.35 -3.02
N ALA A 98 9.62 12.89 -3.25
CA ALA A 98 10.29 12.89 -4.55
C ALA A 98 11.00 11.55 -4.86
N THR A 99 11.18 10.68 -3.87
CA THR A 99 11.79 9.37 -4.09
C THR A 99 10.93 8.52 -5.01
N ARG A 100 11.50 8.12 -6.15
CA ARG A 100 10.85 7.20 -7.07
C ARG A 100 11.04 5.78 -6.55
N ARG A 101 9.93 5.06 -6.38
CA ARG A 101 9.94 3.74 -5.74
C ARG A 101 9.17 2.71 -6.53
N SER A 102 9.61 1.48 -6.42
CA SER A 102 8.92 0.28 -6.89
C SER A 102 9.30 -0.92 -6.04
N ALA A 103 8.51 -1.98 -6.11
CA ALA A 103 8.82 -3.24 -5.44
C ALA A 103 8.26 -4.43 -6.19
N ILE A 104 9.02 -5.52 -6.19
CA ILE A 104 8.58 -6.83 -6.69
C ILE A 104 8.71 -7.88 -5.57
N ALA A 105 7.89 -8.92 -5.65
CA ALA A 105 8.04 -10.09 -4.78
C ALA A 105 9.27 -10.90 -5.21
N ALA A 106 10.16 -11.17 -4.27
CA ALA A 106 11.31 -12.06 -4.52
C ALA A 106 11.00 -13.51 -4.12
N GLU A 107 9.94 -13.72 -3.38
CA GLU A 107 9.43 -15.04 -2.98
C GLU A 107 7.91 -15.09 -3.18
N ASP A 108 7.37 -16.30 -3.27
CA ASP A 108 5.92 -16.51 -3.29
C ASP A 108 5.29 -16.03 -1.97
N ASN A 109 4.06 -15.54 -2.04
CA ASN A 109 3.29 -15.08 -0.88
C ASN A 109 3.99 -13.96 -0.09
N THR A 110 4.64 -13.04 -0.77
CA THR A 110 5.23 -11.86 -0.16
C THR A 110 4.16 -10.83 0.15
N VAL A 111 4.11 -10.36 1.38
CA VAL A 111 3.15 -9.36 1.86
C VAL A 111 3.88 -8.09 2.28
N VAL A 112 3.50 -6.97 1.68
CA VAL A 112 4.01 -5.64 2.02
C VAL A 112 2.87 -4.77 2.52
N LEU A 113 3.05 -4.14 3.67
CA LEU A 113 2.17 -3.10 4.18
C LEU A 113 2.70 -1.74 3.73
N VAL A 114 1.80 -0.87 3.31
CA VAL A 114 2.11 0.53 2.97
C VAL A 114 1.37 1.42 3.94
N ILE A 115 2.09 2.31 4.62
CA ILE A 115 1.53 3.24 5.59
C ILE A 115 1.94 4.65 5.15
N GLY A 116 0.97 5.57 5.07
CA GLY A 116 1.30 6.92 4.63
C GLY A 116 0.25 7.96 4.95
N ALA A 117 0.72 9.20 4.98
CA ALA A 117 -0.11 10.40 5.10
C ALA A 117 0.69 11.61 4.62
N GLU A 118 -0.01 12.70 4.31
CA GLU A 118 0.60 13.98 3.96
C GLU A 118 0.81 14.81 5.24
N PRO A 119 2.03 15.29 5.51
CA PRO A 119 2.29 16.11 6.68
C PRO A 119 1.44 17.40 6.68
N GLY A 120 0.81 17.68 7.82
CA GLY A 120 0.07 18.93 8.03
C GLY A 120 -1.24 19.06 7.23
N ALA A 121 -1.68 18.00 6.56
CA ALA A 121 -2.94 17.98 5.80
C ALA A 121 -3.87 16.89 6.32
N PRO A 122 -5.20 17.08 6.22
CA PRO A 122 -6.14 15.98 6.45
C PRO A 122 -5.86 14.83 5.46
N PHE A 123 -5.93 13.61 5.94
CA PHE A 123 -5.79 12.45 5.07
C PHE A 123 -7.03 12.32 4.19
N GLU A 124 -6.79 12.16 2.89
CA GLU A 124 -7.83 11.88 1.89
C GLU A 124 -7.39 10.70 1.03
N ILE A 125 -8.33 9.84 0.69
CA ILE A 125 -8.06 8.78 -0.27
C ILE A 125 -8.00 9.37 -1.68
N SER A 126 -7.16 8.77 -2.52
CA SER A 126 -7.06 9.18 -3.91
C SER A 126 -8.36 8.86 -4.68
N PRO A 127 -8.64 9.58 -5.78
CA PRO A 127 -9.71 9.18 -6.70
C PRO A 127 -9.55 7.75 -7.21
N ALA A 128 -8.31 7.30 -7.46
CA ALA A 128 -8.02 5.95 -7.90
C ALA A 128 -8.41 4.91 -6.83
N GLU A 129 -8.07 5.12 -5.57
CA GLU A 129 -8.47 4.22 -4.48
C GLU A 129 -9.99 4.16 -4.34
N ARG A 130 -10.65 5.29 -4.46
CA ARG A 130 -12.12 5.36 -4.42
C ARG A 130 -12.76 4.51 -5.52
N GLU A 131 -12.22 4.60 -6.72
CA GLU A 131 -12.67 3.83 -7.87
C GLU A 131 -12.42 2.32 -7.68
N GLU A 132 -11.23 1.98 -7.22
CA GLU A 132 -10.84 0.58 -6.95
C GLU A 132 -11.73 -0.07 -5.89
N LEU A 133 -12.05 0.65 -4.81
CA LEU A 133 -12.99 0.19 -3.80
C LEU A 133 -14.38 -0.05 -4.40
N ALA A 134 -14.86 0.88 -5.22
CA ALA A 134 -16.15 0.77 -5.87
C ALA A 134 -16.21 -0.43 -6.82
N GLU A 135 -15.19 -0.64 -7.65
CA GLU A 135 -15.08 -1.77 -8.56
C GLU A 135 -15.04 -3.12 -7.81
N ALA A 136 -14.40 -3.15 -6.66
CA ALA A 136 -14.34 -4.32 -5.80
C ALA A 136 -15.65 -4.59 -5.04
N GLY A 137 -16.63 -3.69 -5.12
CA GLY A 137 -17.89 -3.81 -4.37
C GLY A 137 -17.70 -3.56 -2.87
N VAL A 138 -16.64 -2.88 -2.48
CA VAL A 138 -16.34 -2.53 -1.09
C VAL A 138 -16.86 -1.13 -0.80
N PRO A 139 -17.72 -0.95 0.23
CA PRO A 139 -18.20 0.37 0.59
C PRO A 139 -17.05 1.32 0.94
N VAL A 140 -17.04 2.49 0.29
CA VAL A 140 -16.02 3.51 0.54
C VAL A 140 -16.28 4.18 1.88
N ARG A 141 -15.30 4.15 2.78
CA ARG A 141 -15.36 4.82 4.07
C ARG A 141 -14.79 6.23 3.94
N PRO A 142 -15.38 7.24 4.61
CA PRO A 142 -14.85 8.59 4.59
C PRO A 142 -13.43 8.65 5.13
N ALA A 143 -12.59 9.40 4.46
CA ALA A 143 -11.29 9.84 4.93
C ALA A 143 -10.80 10.98 4.05
#